data_b9bb45aff34e6fd4ad1e862422314453
#
_entry.id   b9bb45aff34e6fd4ad1e862422314453
#
_cell.length_a   1.000
_cell.length_b   1.000
_cell.length_c   1.000
_cell.angle_alpha   90.00
_cell.angle_beta   90.00
_cell.angle_gamma   90.00
#
_symmetry.space_group_name_H-M   'P 1'
#
loop_
_entity.id
_entity.type
_entity.pdbx_description
1 polymer ?
#
loop_
_entity_poly.entity_id
_entity_poly.type
_entity_poly.pdbx_seq_one_letter_code
_entity_poly.pdbx_strand_id
1 'polypeptide(L)'
;MKQRIEYGAGASRMIIAAVYALAIVVGILVFRLSITHFSLSEIVALLIADVAATVVVWIFDLVFENVSVYDPYWSVAPPVMFTAFAIYLGYLTLPGILLLVAVWVWGIRLTGNWARSFNGLGHEDWRYSRYRRSLPKFAFELTHFFGLVMMPTLLVFACMVPGFKLMAAGEPAGLAAWPGFAMCLAAAAVQFLADGQSYRFRQAYPGQVCSVGLWAHGRHPNYFGEILMWWGVWVMYAAHFGIDRLVLCPIAMTALFLFISIPMMERRQLENKPGYAEYRKMTRMLI
;
A
#
# COMPACT_ATOMS: atom_id res chain seq x y z
N MET A 1 12.79 -10.64 29.55
CA MET A 1 12.58 -9.57 28.56
C MET A 1 13.95 -9.28 27.91
N LYS A 2 14.16 -9.66 26.64
CA LYS A 2 15.37 -9.20 25.93
C LYS A 2 15.24 -7.68 25.75
N GLN A 3 16.28 -6.92 26.13
CA GLN A 3 16.35 -5.50 25.78
C GLN A 3 16.28 -5.39 24.25
N ARG A 4 15.20 -4.82 23.72
CA ARG A 4 15.14 -4.43 22.31
C ARG A 4 16.21 -3.37 22.10
N ILE A 5 17.08 -3.56 21.13
CA ILE A 5 18.05 -2.53 20.75
C ILE A 5 17.25 -1.36 20.22
N GLU A 6 17.27 -0.23 20.91
CA GLU A 6 16.58 0.99 20.48
C GLU A 6 17.41 1.68 19.40
N TYR A 7 17.11 1.37 18.15
CA TYR A 7 17.62 2.16 17.03
C TYR A 7 16.83 3.47 16.92
N GLY A 8 17.51 4.61 16.84
CA GLY A 8 16.87 5.88 16.52
C GLY A 8 16.12 5.83 15.17
N ALA A 9 15.11 6.68 14.99
CA ALA A 9 14.25 6.65 13.80
C ALA A 9 15.02 6.71 12.46
N GLY A 10 16.12 7.47 12.40
CA GLY A 10 16.98 7.55 11.21
C GLY A 10 17.69 6.23 10.90
N ALA A 11 18.32 5.61 11.89
CA ALA A 11 18.98 4.31 11.75
C ALA A 11 17.97 3.22 11.37
N SER A 12 16.80 3.23 11.99
CA SER A 12 15.70 2.31 11.68
C SER A 12 15.24 2.40 10.22
N ARG A 13 15.12 3.63 9.67
CA ARG A 13 14.78 3.82 8.24
C ARG A 13 15.86 3.29 7.32
N MET A 14 17.14 3.48 7.65
CA MET A 14 18.26 2.91 6.88
C MET A 14 18.25 1.38 6.90
N ILE A 15 17.98 0.77 8.05
CA ILE A 15 17.84 -0.68 8.17
C ILE A 15 16.70 -1.18 7.27
N ILE A 16 15.52 -0.56 7.34
CA ILE A 16 14.37 -0.94 6.49
C ILE A 16 14.71 -0.77 5.01
N ALA A 17 15.40 0.32 4.62
CA ALA A 17 15.85 0.52 3.25
C ALA A 17 16.82 -0.58 2.79
N ALA A 18 17.74 -1.02 3.64
CA ALA A 18 18.65 -2.13 3.34
C ALA A 18 17.89 -3.47 3.19
N VAL A 19 16.89 -3.73 4.05
CA VAL A 19 15.99 -4.90 3.92
C VAL A 19 15.28 -4.89 2.58
N TYR A 20 14.75 -3.73 2.17
CA TYR A 20 14.06 -3.60 0.88
C TYR A 20 15.00 -3.72 -0.31
N ALA A 21 16.22 -3.20 -0.21
CA ALA A 21 17.23 -3.43 -1.25
C ALA A 21 17.51 -4.94 -1.43
N LEU A 22 17.66 -5.69 -0.32
CA LEU A 22 17.79 -7.14 -0.37
C LEU A 22 16.55 -7.82 -0.96
N ALA A 23 15.34 -7.42 -0.54
CA ALA A 23 14.09 -7.95 -1.07
C ALA A 23 13.96 -7.71 -2.58
N ILE A 24 14.34 -6.53 -3.08
CA ILE A 24 14.36 -6.20 -4.51
C ILE A 24 15.34 -7.12 -5.27
N VAL A 25 16.55 -7.31 -4.74
CA VAL A 25 17.53 -8.22 -5.37
C VAL A 25 16.98 -9.63 -5.45
N VAL A 26 16.42 -10.16 -4.36
CA VAL A 26 15.80 -11.50 -4.34
C VAL A 26 14.63 -11.56 -5.34
N GLY A 27 13.75 -10.55 -5.37
CA GLY A 27 12.64 -10.48 -6.32
C GLY A 27 13.12 -10.50 -7.78
N ILE A 28 14.14 -9.73 -8.13
CA ILE A 28 14.72 -9.72 -9.50
C ILE A 28 15.30 -11.09 -9.86
N LEU A 29 16.04 -11.72 -8.95
CA LEU A 29 16.62 -13.04 -9.19
C LEU A 29 15.53 -14.11 -9.40
N VAL A 30 14.50 -14.10 -8.53
CA VAL A 30 13.37 -15.02 -8.63
C VAL A 30 12.57 -14.79 -9.90
N PHE A 31 12.31 -13.53 -10.28
CA PHE A 31 11.65 -13.20 -11.55
C PHE A 31 12.42 -13.76 -12.73
N ARG A 32 13.74 -13.47 -12.82
CA ARG A 32 14.59 -13.99 -13.90
C ARG A 32 14.58 -15.50 -13.96
N LEU A 33 14.76 -16.16 -12.82
CA LEU A 33 14.74 -17.63 -12.74
C LEU A 33 13.39 -18.19 -13.19
N SER A 34 12.29 -17.57 -12.81
CA SER A 34 10.93 -17.97 -13.20
C SER A 34 10.71 -17.90 -14.72
N ILE A 35 11.22 -16.85 -15.36
CA ILE A 35 11.11 -16.68 -16.81
C ILE A 35 12.08 -17.62 -17.56
N THR A 36 13.37 -17.62 -17.18
CA THR A 36 14.41 -18.27 -17.99
C THR A 36 14.51 -19.77 -17.78
N HIS A 37 14.23 -20.24 -16.56
CA HIS A 37 14.40 -21.67 -16.22
C HIS A 37 13.06 -22.42 -16.19
N PHE A 38 12.01 -21.77 -15.68
CA PHE A 38 10.69 -22.41 -15.55
C PHE A 38 9.71 -22.01 -16.67
N SER A 39 10.08 -21.11 -17.56
CA SER A 39 9.23 -20.63 -18.68
C SER A 39 7.84 -20.19 -18.25
N LEU A 40 7.72 -19.58 -17.07
CA LEU A 40 6.44 -19.08 -16.55
C LEU A 40 6.02 -17.83 -17.28
N SER A 41 4.70 -17.56 -17.32
CA SER A 41 4.21 -16.28 -17.82
C SER A 41 4.67 -15.13 -16.92
N GLU A 42 4.84 -13.96 -17.53
CA GLU A 42 5.37 -12.75 -16.86
C GLU A 42 4.59 -12.39 -15.59
N ILE A 43 3.26 -12.45 -15.64
CA ILE A 43 2.41 -12.16 -14.48
C ILE A 43 2.63 -13.15 -13.33
N VAL A 44 2.78 -14.44 -13.65
CA VAL A 44 3.06 -15.47 -12.65
C VAL A 44 4.46 -15.30 -12.08
N ALA A 45 5.44 -15.01 -12.93
CA ALA A 45 6.82 -14.74 -12.51
C ALA A 45 6.91 -13.51 -11.59
N LEU A 46 6.18 -12.42 -11.90
CA LEU A 46 6.07 -11.23 -11.06
C LEU A 46 5.43 -11.55 -9.71
N LEU A 47 4.35 -12.36 -9.69
CA LEU A 47 3.70 -12.77 -8.44
C LEU A 47 4.67 -13.56 -7.54
N ILE A 48 5.38 -14.54 -8.10
CA ILE A 48 6.34 -15.35 -7.34
C ILE A 48 7.49 -14.47 -6.83
N ALA A 49 7.95 -13.52 -7.62
CA ALA A 49 8.97 -12.56 -7.23
C ALA A 49 8.51 -11.66 -6.07
N ASP A 50 7.28 -11.14 -6.12
CA ASP A 50 6.70 -10.32 -5.05
C ASP A 50 6.52 -11.12 -3.75
N VAL A 51 6.01 -12.35 -3.86
CA VAL A 51 5.90 -13.28 -2.72
C VAL A 51 7.28 -13.56 -2.11
N ALA A 52 8.30 -13.82 -2.92
CA ALA A 52 9.66 -14.08 -2.43
C ALA A 52 10.25 -12.84 -1.73
N ALA A 53 10.09 -11.66 -2.32
CA ALA A 53 10.51 -10.40 -1.70
C ALA A 53 9.75 -10.12 -0.38
N THR A 54 8.45 -10.40 -0.35
CA THR A 54 7.61 -10.31 0.86
C THR A 54 8.09 -11.25 1.96
N VAL A 55 8.49 -12.48 1.62
CA VAL A 55 9.06 -13.43 2.60
C VAL A 55 10.36 -12.90 3.19
N VAL A 56 11.21 -12.24 2.37
CA VAL A 56 12.42 -11.58 2.90
C VAL A 56 12.04 -10.52 3.94
N VAL A 57 11.09 -9.63 3.63
CA VAL A 57 10.63 -8.59 4.56
C VAL A 57 10.06 -9.21 5.84
N TRP A 58 9.22 -10.24 5.72
CA TRP A 58 8.65 -10.97 6.85
C TRP A 58 9.72 -11.62 7.75
N ILE A 59 10.80 -12.17 7.18
CA ILE A 59 11.92 -12.70 7.97
C ILE A 59 12.51 -11.59 8.85
N PHE A 60 12.63 -10.37 8.33
CA PHE A 60 13.13 -9.24 9.11
C PHE A 60 12.10 -8.71 10.12
N ASP A 61 10.78 -8.81 9.85
CA ASP A 61 9.76 -8.60 10.89
C ASP A 61 9.98 -9.54 12.09
N LEU A 62 10.34 -10.80 11.83
CA LEU A 62 10.65 -11.78 12.90
C LEU A 62 11.96 -11.44 13.61
N VAL A 63 13.02 -11.06 12.87
CA VAL A 63 14.33 -10.69 13.43
C VAL A 63 14.23 -9.48 14.37
N PHE A 64 13.47 -8.47 13.97
CA PHE A 64 13.26 -7.26 14.78
C PHE A 64 12.07 -7.37 15.75
N GLU A 65 11.35 -8.48 15.74
CA GLU A 65 10.11 -8.67 16.51
C GLU A 65 9.10 -7.53 16.30
N ASN A 66 9.06 -6.97 15.08
CA ASN A 66 8.29 -5.77 14.76
C ASN A 66 7.73 -5.84 13.32
N VAL A 67 6.41 -6.01 13.20
CA VAL A 67 5.70 -6.08 11.91
C VAL A 67 5.75 -4.75 11.14
N SER A 68 6.14 -3.64 11.78
CA SER A 68 6.23 -2.34 11.11
C SER A 68 7.39 -2.23 10.10
N VAL A 69 8.25 -3.25 9.98
CA VAL A 69 9.20 -3.34 8.86
C VAL A 69 8.44 -3.48 7.53
N TYR A 70 7.29 -4.19 7.54
CA TYR A 70 6.44 -4.35 6.37
C TYR A 70 5.62 -3.09 6.01
N ASP A 71 5.35 -2.19 6.98
CA ASP A 71 4.43 -1.05 6.77
C ASP A 71 4.66 -0.23 5.49
N PRO A 72 5.90 0.17 5.10
CA PRO A 72 6.11 0.88 3.84
C PRO A 72 6.27 -0.02 2.62
N TYR A 73 6.35 -1.36 2.79
CA TYR A 73 6.62 -2.28 1.69
C TYR A 73 5.56 -2.19 0.59
N TRP A 74 4.29 -2.22 0.95
CA TRP A 74 3.18 -2.20 -0.01
C TRP A 74 3.04 -0.87 -0.78
N SER A 75 3.74 0.20 -0.37
CA SER A 75 3.84 1.46 -1.13
C SER A 75 5.14 1.59 -1.92
N VAL A 76 6.16 0.79 -1.60
CA VAL A 76 7.44 0.74 -2.31
C VAL A 76 7.44 -0.31 -3.42
N ALA A 77 6.85 -1.47 -3.17
CA ALA A 77 6.84 -2.58 -4.12
C ALA A 77 6.19 -2.21 -5.48
N PRO A 78 5.00 -1.59 -5.58
CA PRO A 78 4.37 -1.28 -6.86
C PRO A 78 5.22 -0.40 -7.78
N PRO A 79 5.73 0.79 -7.38
CA PRO A 79 6.56 1.59 -8.27
C PRO A 79 7.84 0.87 -8.71
N VAL A 80 8.46 0.10 -7.82
CA VAL A 80 9.67 -0.69 -8.14
C VAL A 80 9.35 -1.79 -9.15
N MET A 81 8.28 -2.55 -8.93
CA MET A 81 7.88 -3.65 -9.81
C MET A 81 7.46 -3.16 -11.19
N PHE A 82 6.69 -2.09 -11.29
CA PHE A 82 6.33 -1.49 -12.58
C PHE A 82 7.57 -0.96 -13.31
N THR A 83 8.53 -0.37 -12.60
CA THR A 83 9.79 0.08 -13.19
C THR A 83 10.63 -1.09 -13.68
N ALA A 84 10.79 -2.14 -12.87
CA ALA A 84 11.50 -3.35 -13.25
C ALA A 84 10.86 -4.03 -14.45
N PHE A 85 9.54 -4.06 -14.52
CA PHE A 85 8.79 -4.61 -15.64
C PHE A 85 8.96 -3.78 -16.93
N ALA A 86 8.95 -2.44 -16.82
CA ALA A 86 9.26 -1.55 -17.95
C ALA A 86 10.65 -1.81 -18.52
N ILE A 87 11.66 -1.98 -17.66
CA ILE A 87 13.05 -2.33 -18.05
C ILE A 87 13.08 -3.71 -18.73
N TYR A 88 12.36 -4.69 -18.19
CA TYR A 88 12.26 -6.03 -18.76
C TYR A 88 11.64 -6.02 -20.17
N LEU A 89 10.56 -5.26 -20.39
CA LEU A 89 9.91 -5.14 -21.68
C LEU A 89 10.80 -4.48 -22.75
N GLY A 90 11.73 -3.62 -22.35
CA GLY A 90 12.63 -2.91 -23.27
C GLY A 90 11.96 -1.81 -24.10
N TYR A 91 10.69 -1.53 -23.86
CA TYR A 91 9.92 -0.44 -24.48
C TYR A 91 8.95 0.18 -23.47
N LEU A 92 8.51 1.41 -23.74
CA LEU A 92 7.57 2.11 -22.90
C LEU A 92 6.64 2.98 -23.75
N THR A 93 5.36 2.68 -23.69
CA THR A 93 4.29 3.44 -24.36
C THR A 93 3.83 4.61 -23.50
N LEU A 94 3.10 5.58 -24.08
CA LEU A 94 2.53 6.69 -23.32
C LEU A 94 1.68 6.22 -22.14
N PRO A 95 0.75 5.24 -22.25
CA PRO A 95 0.03 4.72 -21.08
C PRO A 95 0.94 4.14 -20.01
N GLY A 96 2.00 3.45 -20.38
CA GLY A 96 3.01 2.94 -19.45
C GLY A 96 3.75 4.06 -18.71
N ILE A 97 4.09 5.15 -19.40
CA ILE A 97 4.69 6.35 -18.78
C ILE A 97 3.72 6.97 -17.78
N LEU A 98 2.46 7.19 -18.19
CA LEU A 98 1.43 7.76 -17.31
C LEU A 98 1.22 6.90 -16.06
N LEU A 99 1.16 5.58 -16.22
CA LEU A 99 1.03 4.64 -15.12
C LEU A 99 2.23 4.73 -14.17
N LEU A 100 3.45 4.71 -14.68
CA LEU A 100 4.67 4.85 -13.87
C LEU A 100 4.66 6.16 -13.09
N VAL A 101 4.36 7.28 -13.73
CA VAL A 101 4.28 8.58 -13.05
C VAL A 101 3.24 8.54 -11.94
N ALA A 102 2.04 8.03 -12.21
CA ALA A 102 0.96 7.95 -11.23
C ALA A 102 1.37 7.11 -10.00
N VAL A 103 1.93 5.93 -10.24
CA VAL A 103 2.31 4.99 -9.15
C VAL A 103 3.52 5.52 -8.36
N TRP A 104 4.48 6.18 -9.01
CA TRP A 104 5.59 6.82 -8.30
C TRP A 104 5.12 8.00 -7.45
N VAL A 105 4.25 8.88 -7.97
CA VAL A 105 3.67 9.99 -7.19
C VAL A 105 2.92 9.46 -5.96
N TRP A 106 2.09 8.44 -6.14
CA TRP A 106 1.36 7.79 -5.04
C TRP A 106 2.32 7.13 -4.04
N GLY A 107 3.28 6.31 -4.50
CA GLY A 107 4.20 5.57 -3.64
C GLY A 107 5.13 6.47 -2.84
N ILE A 108 5.72 7.51 -3.47
CA ILE A 108 6.56 8.49 -2.78
C ILE A 108 5.76 9.22 -1.70
N ARG A 109 4.54 9.67 -2.03
CA ARG A 109 3.68 10.34 -1.06
C ARG A 109 3.35 9.45 0.13
N LEU A 110 2.95 8.19 -0.12
CA LEU A 110 2.55 7.26 0.94
C LEU A 110 3.73 6.87 1.83
N THR A 111 4.86 6.48 1.22
CA THR A 111 6.11 6.18 1.93
C THR A 111 6.62 7.40 2.72
N GLY A 112 6.54 8.60 2.14
CA GLY A 112 6.90 9.85 2.81
C GLY A 112 6.02 10.16 4.02
N ASN A 113 4.70 9.90 3.93
CA ASN A 113 3.79 10.04 5.07
C ASN A 113 4.11 9.04 6.20
N TRP A 114 4.39 7.79 5.85
CA TRP A 114 4.88 6.79 6.80
C TRP A 114 6.20 7.25 7.45
N ALA A 115 7.20 7.63 6.65
CA ALA A 115 8.51 8.03 7.15
C ALA A 115 8.43 9.23 8.11
N ARG A 116 7.51 10.17 7.89
CA ARG A 116 7.27 11.31 8.78
C ARG A 116 6.72 10.91 10.14
N SER A 117 5.91 9.86 10.21
CA SER A 117 5.26 9.39 11.44
C SER A 117 5.96 8.22 12.13
N PHE A 118 6.98 7.64 11.48
CA PHE A 118 7.70 6.47 12.00
C PHE A 118 8.71 6.86 13.07
N ASN A 119 8.53 6.29 14.26
CA ASN A 119 9.33 6.59 15.45
C ASN A 119 10.50 5.62 15.69
N GLY A 120 10.75 4.71 14.74
CA GLY A 120 11.82 3.71 14.83
C GLY A 120 11.33 2.31 15.20
N LEU A 121 12.21 1.33 15.04
CA LEU A 121 11.92 -0.10 15.26
C LEU A 121 11.63 -0.45 16.73
N GLY A 122 11.91 0.46 17.68
CA GLY A 122 11.47 0.33 19.08
C GLY A 122 9.96 0.45 19.28
N HIS A 123 9.23 1.02 18.31
CA HIS A 123 7.78 1.20 18.36
C HIS A 123 7.10 0.36 17.30
N GLU A 124 6.17 -0.49 17.72
CA GLU A 124 5.33 -1.29 16.82
C GLU A 124 3.96 -0.61 16.64
N ASP A 125 3.41 -0.64 15.42
CA ASP A 125 2.06 -0.12 15.18
C ASP A 125 1.04 -0.81 16.08
N TRP A 126 0.05 -0.04 16.53
CA TRP A 126 -0.95 -0.50 17.53
C TRP A 126 -1.76 -1.72 17.04
N ARG A 127 -1.97 -1.89 15.72
CA ARG A 127 -2.68 -3.02 15.13
C ARG A 127 -1.97 -4.31 15.48
N TYR A 128 -0.66 -4.35 15.27
CA TYR A 128 0.17 -5.51 15.50
C TYR A 128 0.31 -5.82 16.99
N SER A 129 0.57 -4.78 17.79
CA SER A 129 0.61 -4.90 19.24
C SER A 129 -0.72 -5.41 19.84
N ARG A 130 -1.87 -5.04 19.25
CA ARG A 130 -3.19 -5.54 19.67
C ARG A 130 -3.31 -7.05 19.38
N TYR A 131 -3.00 -7.48 18.15
CA TYR A 131 -3.04 -8.91 17.81
C TYR A 131 -2.06 -9.73 18.64
N ARG A 132 -0.84 -9.24 18.85
CA ARG A 132 0.18 -9.90 19.66
C ARG A 132 -0.25 -10.13 21.11
N ARG A 133 -1.04 -9.21 21.68
CA ARG A 133 -1.58 -9.33 23.05
C ARG A 133 -2.84 -10.18 23.14
N SER A 134 -3.64 -10.25 22.09
CA SER A 134 -4.95 -10.93 22.11
C SER A 134 -4.89 -12.38 21.65
N LEU A 135 -3.85 -12.79 20.93
CA LEU A 135 -3.72 -14.13 20.34
C LEU A 135 -2.62 -14.95 21.02
N PRO A 136 -2.80 -16.27 21.15
CA PRO A 136 -1.69 -17.18 21.47
C PRO A 136 -0.55 -17.02 20.43
N LYS A 137 0.70 -17.24 20.84
CA LYS A 137 1.88 -17.01 19.99
C LYS A 137 1.77 -17.65 18.60
N PHE A 138 1.38 -18.92 18.53
CA PHE A 138 1.22 -19.63 17.25
C PHE A 138 0.14 -18.97 16.36
N ALA A 139 -1.02 -18.63 16.91
CA ALA A 139 -2.08 -17.95 16.17
C ALA A 139 -1.66 -16.54 15.72
N PHE A 140 -0.87 -15.84 16.55
CA PHE A 140 -0.28 -14.56 16.15
C PHE A 140 0.65 -14.71 14.95
N GLU A 141 1.56 -15.69 14.94
CA GLU A 141 2.51 -15.87 13.83
C GLU A 141 1.78 -16.24 12.51
N LEU A 142 0.73 -17.06 12.58
CA LEU A 142 -0.13 -17.33 11.41
C LEU A 142 -0.85 -16.06 10.93
N THR A 143 -1.41 -15.28 11.85
CA THR A 143 -2.09 -14.01 11.53
C THR A 143 -1.08 -13.00 10.97
N HIS A 144 0.12 -12.93 11.52
CA HIS A 144 1.20 -12.08 11.05
C HIS A 144 1.55 -12.41 9.60
N PHE A 145 1.89 -13.66 9.30
CA PHE A 145 2.29 -14.05 7.94
C PHE A 145 1.14 -13.92 6.93
N PHE A 146 0.01 -14.59 7.19
CA PHE A 146 -1.07 -14.66 6.20
C PHE A 146 -1.95 -13.42 6.18
N GLY A 147 -2.25 -12.83 7.33
CA GLY A 147 -3.21 -11.72 7.46
C GLY A 147 -2.58 -10.33 7.34
N LEU A 148 -1.41 -10.11 7.96
CA LEU A 148 -0.83 -8.77 8.05
C LEU A 148 0.21 -8.49 6.96
N VAL A 149 0.85 -9.53 6.42
CA VAL A 149 1.91 -9.40 5.42
C VAL A 149 1.45 -9.93 4.05
N MET A 150 1.08 -11.21 3.95
CA MET A 150 0.79 -11.85 2.66
C MET A 150 -0.53 -11.37 2.04
N MET A 151 -1.59 -11.23 2.82
CA MET A 151 -2.90 -10.81 2.28
C MET A 151 -2.84 -9.41 1.64
N PRO A 152 -2.26 -8.37 2.28
CA PRO A 152 -2.12 -7.07 1.62
C PRO A 152 -1.21 -7.14 0.38
N THR A 153 -0.11 -7.90 0.42
CA THR A 153 0.76 -8.10 -0.75
C THR A 153 -0.02 -8.67 -1.94
N LEU A 154 -0.75 -9.76 -1.74
CA LEU A 154 -1.53 -10.40 -2.80
C LEU A 154 -2.64 -9.51 -3.35
N LEU A 155 -3.28 -8.73 -2.49
CA LEU A 155 -4.33 -7.80 -2.91
C LEU A 155 -3.77 -6.63 -3.72
N VAL A 156 -2.66 -6.03 -3.26
CA VAL A 156 -1.97 -4.96 -4.00
C VAL A 156 -1.46 -5.50 -5.33
N PHE A 157 -0.84 -6.70 -5.33
CA PHE A 157 -0.41 -7.35 -6.58
C PHE A 157 -1.58 -7.56 -7.55
N ALA A 158 -2.73 -8.06 -7.07
CA ALA A 158 -3.92 -8.21 -7.91
C ALA A 158 -4.35 -6.88 -8.54
N CYS A 159 -4.29 -5.78 -7.78
CA CYS A 159 -4.60 -4.44 -8.29
C CYS A 159 -3.53 -3.91 -9.28
N MET A 160 -2.31 -4.45 -9.25
CA MET A 160 -1.26 -4.12 -10.22
C MET A 160 -1.43 -4.87 -11.56
N VAL A 161 -2.09 -6.03 -11.59
CA VAL A 161 -2.25 -6.85 -12.80
C VAL A 161 -2.83 -6.08 -13.99
N PRO A 162 -3.89 -5.25 -13.85
CA PRO A 162 -4.35 -4.39 -14.93
C PRO A 162 -3.24 -3.50 -15.52
N GLY A 163 -2.42 -2.90 -14.65
CA GLY A 163 -1.28 -2.07 -15.05
C GLY A 163 -0.20 -2.84 -15.81
N PHE A 164 0.19 -4.03 -15.34
CA PHE A 164 1.15 -4.88 -16.06
C PHE A 164 0.65 -5.26 -17.45
N LYS A 165 -0.62 -5.63 -17.58
CA LYS A 165 -1.22 -5.93 -18.88
C LYS A 165 -1.25 -4.71 -19.81
N LEU A 166 -1.57 -3.53 -19.27
CA LEU A 166 -1.53 -2.29 -20.02
C LEU A 166 -0.12 -1.99 -20.57
N MET A 167 0.91 -2.20 -19.75
CA MET A 167 2.30 -2.02 -20.19
C MET A 167 2.73 -3.03 -21.24
N ALA A 168 2.35 -4.30 -21.08
CA ALA A 168 2.70 -5.38 -21.99
C ALA A 168 1.99 -5.29 -23.36
N ALA A 169 0.88 -4.55 -23.47
CA ALA A 169 0.14 -4.40 -24.73
C ALA A 169 0.97 -3.79 -25.87
N GLY A 170 1.97 -2.93 -25.53
CA GLY A 170 2.89 -2.38 -26.51
C GLY A 170 2.29 -1.34 -27.48
N GLU A 171 0.98 -1.13 -27.42
CA GLU A 171 0.28 -0.21 -28.30
C GLU A 171 0.01 1.16 -27.66
N PRO A 172 0.05 2.25 -28.43
CA PRO A 172 -0.33 3.56 -27.93
C PRO A 172 -1.85 3.60 -27.68
N ALA A 173 -2.29 3.56 -26.43
CA ALA A 173 -3.72 3.66 -26.06
C ALA A 173 -4.30 5.08 -26.29
N GLY A 174 -3.67 5.91 -27.09
CA GLY A 174 -4.15 7.25 -27.42
C GLY A 174 -4.47 8.08 -26.17
N LEU A 175 -5.51 8.93 -26.27
CA LEU A 175 -5.97 9.77 -25.16
C LEU A 175 -6.82 9.02 -24.11
N ALA A 176 -7.16 7.75 -24.37
CA ALA A 176 -8.09 6.98 -23.53
C ALA A 176 -7.54 6.67 -22.12
N ALA A 177 -6.21 6.66 -21.93
CA ALA A 177 -5.60 6.45 -20.62
C ALA A 177 -5.66 7.68 -19.67
N TRP A 178 -5.90 8.88 -20.19
CA TRP A 178 -5.86 10.13 -19.42
C TRP A 178 -6.89 10.22 -18.29
N PRO A 179 -8.16 9.75 -18.44
CA PRO A 179 -9.12 9.78 -17.34
C PRO A 179 -8.63 8.97 -16.12
N GLY A 180 -8.13 7.75 -16.33
CA GLY A 180 -7.59 6.93 -15.25
C GLY A 180 -6.34 7.54 -14.62
N PHE A 181 -5.44 8.12 -15.42
CA PHE A 181 -4.29 8.86 -14.92
C PHE A 181 -4.70 10.05 -14.06
N ALA A 182 -5.67 10.86 -14.52
CA ALA A 182 -6.20 11.98 -13.75
C ALA A 182 -6.82 11.52 -12.41
N MET A 183 -7.54 10.38 -12.41
CA MET A 183 -8.04 9.76 -11.17
C MET A 183 -6.90 9.40 -10.21
N CYS A 184 -5.82 8.80 -10.68
CA CYS A 184 -4.66 8.47 -9.85
C CYS A 184 -4.00 9.70 -9.25
N LEU A 185 -3.84 10.77 -10.02
CA LEU A 185 -3.28 12.03 -9.51
C LEU A 185 -4.22 12.71 -8.51
N ALA A 186 -5.53 12.74 -8.78
CA ALA A 186 -6.53 13.22 -7.84
C ALA A 186 -6.53 12.41 -6.53
N ALA A 187 -6.40 11.10 -6.62
CA ALA A 187 -6.25 10.20 -5.48
C ALA A 187 -5.04 10.57 -4.62
N ALA A 188 -3.88 10.71 -5.24
CA ALA A 188 -2.65 11.11 -4.55
C ALA A 188 -2.77 12.49 -3.90
N ALA A 189 -3.41 13.46 -4.58
CA ALA A 189 -3.65 14.81 -4.06
C ALA A 189 -4.59 14.79 -2.85
N VAL A 190 -5.73 14.08 -2.93
CA VAL A 190 -6.67 13.93 -1.81
C VAL A 190 -5.96 13.32 -0.60
N GLN A 191 -5.20 12.27 -0.79
CA GLN A 191 -4.46 11.62 0.29
C GLN A 191 -3.39 12.54 0.90
N PHE A 192 -2.63 13.27 0.06
CA PHE A 192 -1.62 14.23 0.53
C PHE A 192 -2.24 15.33 1.40
N LEU A 193 -3.35 15.90 0.96
CA LEU A 193 -4.08 16.92 1.68
C LEU A 193 -4.67 16.36 2.98
N ALA A 194 -5.34 15.22 2.92
CA ALA A 194 -5.96 14.57 4.08
C ALA A 194 -4.94 14.24 5.17
N ASP A 195 -3.84 13.58 4.80
CA ASP A 195 -2.77 13.21 5.73
C ASP A 195 -2.09 14.45 6.31
N GLY A 196 -1.86 15.48 5.49
CA GLY A 196 -1.29 16.76 5.93
C GLY A 196 -2.19 17.51 6.91
N GLN A 197 -3.51 17.54 6.65
CA GLN A 197 -4.50 18.14 7.56
C GLN A 197 -4.56 17.38 8.88
N SER A 198 -4.69 16.06 8.83
CA SER A 198 -4.73 15.20 10.03
C SER A 198 -3.43 15.30 10.86
N TYR A 199 -2.28 15.35 10.22
CA TYR A 199 -1.00 15.50 10.90
C TYR A 199 -0.92 16.83 11.66
N ARG A 200 -1.18 17.97 10.98
CA ARG A 200 -1.17 19.30 11.60
C ARG A 200 -2.19 19.43 12.72
N PHE A 201 -3.40 18.89 12.51
CA PHE A 201 -4.44 18.91 13.53
C PHE A 201 -4.03 18.13 14.78
N ARG A 202 -3.43 16.95 14.63
CA ARG A 202 -2.97 16.14 15.79
C ARG A 202 -1.84 16.81 16.57
N GLN A 203 -1.01 17.62 15.93
CA GLN A 203 0.03 18.40 16.61
C GLN A 203 -0.57 19.55 17.43
N ALA A 204 -1.58 20.22 16.89
CA ALA A 204 -2.24 21.36 17.56
C ALA A 204 -3.26 20.91 18.65
N TYR A 205 -3.93 19.78 18.42
CA TYR A 205 -5.03 19.28 19.27
C TYR A 205 -4.87 17.78 19.56
N PRO A 206 -3.89 17.39 20.41
CA PRO A 206 -3.66 15.99 20.75
C PRO A 206 -4.92 15.33 21.35
N GLY A 207 -5.22 14.11 20.90
CA GLY A 207 -6.36 13.34 21.42
C GLY A 207 -7.73 13.73 20.86
N GLN A 208 -7.86 14.86 20.16
CA GLN A 208 -9.14 15.30 19.58
C GLN A 208 -9.44 14.67 18.22
N VAL A 209 -10.70 14.72 17.80
CA VAL A 209 -11.19 14.25 16.51
C VAL A 209 -10.90 15.32 15.45
N CYS A 210 -10.16 14.95 14.39
CA CYS A 210 -9.96 15.84 13.25
C CYS A 210 -11.26 15.92 12.43
N SER A 211 -11.88 17.09 12.41
CA SER A 211 -13.14 17.38 11.70
C SER A 211 -13.02 18.62 10.82
N VAL A 212 -11.81 18.94 10.31
CA VAL A 212 -11.54 20.12 9.50
C VAL A 212 -11.11 19.74 8.08
N GLY A 213 -11.31 20.63 7.12
CA GLY A 213 -10.92 20.41 5.73
C GLY A 213 -11.62 19.18 5.13
N LEU A 214 -10.87 18.26 4.52
CA LEU A 214 -11.44 17.04 3.93
C LEU A 214 -12.11 16.14 4.99
N TRP A 215 -11.62 16.17 6.24
CA TRP A 215 -12.21 15.42 7.35
C TRP A 215 -13.56 15.95 7.83
N ALA A 216 -13.96 17.15 7.42
CA ALA A 216 -15.33 17.67 7.63
C ALA A 216 -16.33 17.00 6.69
N HIS A 217 -15.91 16.52 5.54
CA HIS A 217 -16.77 15.96 4.49
C HIS A 217 -16.79 14.43 4.50
N GLY A 218 -15.72 13.80 4.94
CA GLY A 218 -15.61 12.34 5.06
C GLY A 218 -14.71 11.93 6.22
N ARG A 219 -15.04 10.82 6.88
CA ARG A 219 -14.26 10.31 8.02
C ARG A 219 -12.95 9.62 7.62
N HIS A 220 -12.84 9.20 6.35
CA HIS A 220 -11.71 8.47 5.82
C HIS A 220 -11.30 8.99 4.42
N PRO A 221 -10.96 10.29 4.28
CA PRO A 221 -10.61 10.88 2.99
C PRO A 221 -9.33 10.26 2.39
N ASN A 222 -8.38 9.86 3.23
CA ASN A 222 -7.18 9.15 2.80
C ASN A 222 -7.47 7.74 2.27
N TYR A 223 -8.42 7.01 2.85
CA TYR A 223 -8.84 5.70 2.34
C TYR A 223 -9.65 5.81 1.05
N PHE A 224 -10.48 6.86 0.92
CA PHE A 224 -11.13 7.19 -0.36
C PHE A 224 -10.08 7.38 -1.47
N GLY A 225 -9.01 8.14 -1.20
CA GLY A 225 -7.93 8.30 -2.14
C GLY A 225 -7.21 6.99 -2.49
N GLU A 226 -7.06 6.07 -1.52
CA GLU A 226 -6.46 4.76 -1.80
C GLU A 226 -7.33 3.90 -2.73
N ILE A 227 -8.63 3.86 -2.46
CA ILE A 227 -9.61 3.20 -3.34
C ILE A 227 -9.55 3.82 -4.74
N LEU A 228 -9.60 5.14 -4.83
CA LEU A 228 -9.59 5.88 -6.10
C LEU A 228 -8.32 5.62 -6.92
N MET A 229 -7.16 5.47 -6.28
CA MET A 229 -5.90 5.13 -6.94
C MET A 229 -6.01 3.83 -7.74
N TRP A 230 -6.48 2.76 -7.12
CA TRP A 230 -6.58 1.45 -7.76
C TRP A 230 -7.70 1.37 -8.79
N TRP A 231 -8.78 2.11 -8.60
CA TRP A 231 -9.78 2.33 -9.66
C TRP A 231 -9.19 3.09 -10.84
N GLY A 232 -8.34 4.09 -10.61
CA GLY A 232 -7.65 4.83 -11.67
C GLY A 232 -6.76 3.94 -12.52
N VAL A 233 -5.97 3.05 -11.89
CA VAL A 233 -5.14 2.05 -12.59
C VAL A 233 -6.01 1.13 -13.45
N TRP A 234 -7.13 0.65 -12.91
CA TRP A 234 -8.06 -0.19 -13.67
C TRP A 234 -8.74 0.57 -14.81
N VAL A 235 -9.12 1.84 -14.63
CA VAL A 235 -9.71 2.68 -15.69
C VAL A 235 -8.72 2.88 -16.84
N MET A 236 -7.43 3.09 -16.55
CA MET A 236 -6.40 3.13 -17.61
C MET A 236 -6.36 1.83 -18.42
N TYR A 237 -6.43 0.69 -17.75
CA TYR A 237 -6.50 -0.63 -18.38
C TYR A 237 -7.79 -0.81 -19.18
N ALA A 238 -8.95 -0.54 -18.57
CA ALA A 238 -10.26 -0.74 -19.19
C ALA A 238 -10.50 0.15 -20.41
N ALA A 239 -9.89 1.32 -20.45
CA ALA A 239 -9.90 2.21 -21.62
C ALA A 239 -9.22 1.59 -22.86
N HIS A 240 -8.32 0.64 -22.67
CA HIS A 240 -7.63 -0.08 -23.76
C HIS A 240 -8.27 -1.44 -24.07
N PHE A 241 -8.58 -2.22 -23.03
CA PHE A 241 -9.03 -3.61 -23.17
C PHE A 241 -10.55 -3.80 -22.99
N GLY A 242 -11.28 -2.75 -22.59
CA GLY A 242 -12.67 -2.89 -22.17
C GLY A 242 -12.83 -3.45 -20.76
N ILE A 243 -14.09 -3.64 -20.37
CA ILE A 243 -14.44 -4.15 -19.03
C ILE A 243 -14.36 -5.68 -19.04
N ASP A 244 -13.56 -6.23 -18.17
CA ASP A 244 -13.41 -7.67 -17.97
C ASP A 244 -13.35 -8.02 -16.45
N ARG A 245 -13.04 -9.30 -16.15
CA ARG A 245 -12.94 -9.81 -14.77
C ARG A 245 -11.92 -9.07 -13.87
N LEU A 246 -10.99 -8.31 -14.45
CA LEU A 246 -10.01 -7.54 -13.65
C LEU A 246 -10.65 -6.36 -12.91
N VAL A 247 -11.90 -6.01 -13.19
CA VAL A 247 -12.69 -5.10 -12.34
C VAL A 247 -12.82 -5.61 -10.89
N LEU A 248 -12.72 -6.92 -10.69
CA LEU A 248 -12.73 -7.51 -9.34
C LEU A 248 -11.55 -7.07 -8.48
N CYS A 249 -10.43 -6.63 -9.07
CA CYS A 249 -9.25 -6.17 -8.33
C CYS A 249 -9.54 -4.87 -7.54
N PRO A 250 -9.97 -3.76 -8.15
CA PRO A 250 -10.34 -2.57 -7.39
C PRO A 250 -11.60 -2.78 -6.53
N ILE A 251 -12.52 -3.68 -6.90
CA ILE A 251 -13.65 -4.06 -6.05
C ILE A 251 -13.15 -4.72 -4.76
N ALA A 252 -12.20 -5.67 -4.85
CA ALA A 252 -11.63 -6.35 -3.69
C ALA A 252 -10.87 -5.36 -2.78
N MET A 253 -10.12 -4.41 -3.36
CA MET A 253 -9.49 -3.32 -2.59
C MET A 253 -10.55 -2.45 -1.88
N THR A 254 -11.61 -2.09 -2.58
CA THR A 254 -12.73 -1.34 -1.99
C THR A 254 -13.37 -2.11 -0.84
N ALA A 255 -13.60 -3.41 -1.01
CA ALA A 255 -14.16 -4.29 0.02
C ALA A 255 -13.23 -4.38 1.24
N LEU A 256 -11.91 -4.51 1.05
CA LEU A 256 -10.93 -4.49 2.15
C LEU A 256 -11.11 -3.21 3.01
N PHE A 257 -11.18 -2.04 2.36
CA PHE A 257 -11.33 -0.79 3.10
C PHE A 257 -12.68 -0.69 3.80
N LEU A 258 -13.77 -0.99 3.11
CA LEU A 258 -15.12 -0.83 3.67
C LEU A 258 -15.42 -1.83 4.79
N PHE A 259 -14.98 -3.07 4.67
CA PHE A 259 -15.37 -4.14 5.59
C PHE A 259 -14.32 -4.50 6.63
N ILE A 260 -13.05 -4.12 6.44
CA ILE A 260 -11.96 -4.46 7.35
C ILE A 260 -11.29 -3.20 7.90
N SER A 261 -10.69 -2.36 7.05
CA SER A 261 -9.83 -1.26 7.50
C SER A 261 -10.62 -0.15 8.20
N ILE A 262 -11.73 0.29 7.62
CA ILE A 262 -12.57 1.35 8.20
C ILE A 262 -13.20 0.90 9.52
N PRO A 263 -13.88 -0.26 9.62
CA PRO A 263 -14.44 -0.71 10.90
C PRO A 263 -13.40 -0.86 12.01
N MET A 264 -12.23 -1.39 11.69
CA MET A 264 -11.12 -1.54 12.64
C MET A 264 -10.63 -0.17 13.13
N MET A 265 -10.47 0.80 12.22
CA MET A 265 -10.04 2.15 12.58
C MET A 265 -11.11 2.90 13.37
N GLU A 266 -12.38 2.83 12.96
CA GLU A 266 -13.49 3.50 13.67
C GLU A 266 -13.67 2.96 15.08
N ARG A 267 -13.55 1.64 15.27
CA ARG A 267 -13.57 1.04 16.62
C ARG A 267 -12.49 1.64 17.51
N ARG A 268 -11.26 1.75 17.00
CA ARG A 268 -10.17 2.39 17.75
C ARG A 268 -10.46 3.86 18.07
N GLN A 269 -11.02 4.62 17.12
CA GLN A 269 -11.34 6.02 17.34
C GLN A 269 -12.42 6.18 18.43
N LEU A 270 -13.44 5.32 18.40
CA LEU A 270 -14.49 5.27 19.44
C LEU A 270 -13.92 4.94 20.83
N GLU A 271 -12.94 4.04 20.92
CA GLU A 271 -12.28 3.66 22.17
C GLU A 271 -11.38 4.77 22.73
N ASN A 272 -10.78 5.61 21.85
CA ASN A 272 -9.68 6.49 22.25
C ASN A 272 -9.94 7.99 22.09
N LYS A 273 -11.05 8.41 21.45
CA LYS A 273 -11.31 9.83 21.19
C LYS A 273 -12.71 10.25 21.66
N PRO A 274 -12.80 11.10 22.69
CA PRO A 274 -14.05 11.75 23.05
C PRO A 274 -14.65 12.49 21.84
N GLY A 275 -15.98 12.42 21.69
CA GLY A 275 -16.70 13.11 20.60
C GLY A 275 -16.67 12.39 19.24
N TYR A 276 -15.94 11.25 19.10
CA TYR A 276 -15.93 10.52 17.82
C TYR A 276 -17.30 9.93 17.45
N ALA A 277 -18.10 9.55 18.44
CA ALA A 277 -19.45 9.02 18.22
C ALA A 277 -20.37 10.05 17.56
N GLU A 278 -20.34 11.31 17.99
CA GLU A 278 -21.07 12.43 17.43
C GLU A 278 -20.57 12.79 16.03
N TYR A 279 -19.25 12.88 15.85
CA TYR A 279 -18.62 13.11 14.55
C TYR A 279 -19.04 12.04 13.54
N ARG A 280 -19.08 10.77 13.95
CA ARG A 280 -19.51 9.65 13.12
C ARG A 280 -20.95 9.76 12.63
N LYS A 281 -21.85 10.32 13.45
CA LYS A 281 -23.27 10.54 13.08
C LYS A 281 -23.43 11.65 12.06
N MET A 282 -22.59 12.68 12.13
CA MET A 282 -22.71 13.89 11.30
C MET A 282 -21.90 13.85 10.00
N THR A 283 -20.90 12.96 9.90
CA THR A 283 -19.96 12.95 8.77
C THR A 283 -20.05 11.63 8.01
N ARG A 284 -20.02 11.69 6.69
CA ARG A 284 -20.05 10.51 5.80
C ARG A 284 -18.82 9.64 6.01
N MET A 285 -18.90 8.36 5.64
CA MET A 285 -17.79 7.42 5.75
C MET A 285 -16.65 7.80 4.79
N LEU A 286 -16.98 8.00 3.53
CA LEU A 286 -16.09 8.46 2.46
C LEU A 286 -16.56 9.82 1.95
N ILE A 287 -15.74 10.48 1.14
CA ILE A 287 -16.07 11.75 0.49
C ILE A 287 -17.10 11.51 -0.63
#